data_a61ffc7d44750565507f7e01fe1e6faf
#
_entry.id   a61ffc7d44750565507f7e01fe1e6faf
#
_cell.length_a   1.000
_cell.length_b   1.000
_cell.length_c   1.000
_cell.angle_alpha   90.00
_cell.angle_beta   90.00
_cell.angle_gamma   90.00
#
_symmetry.space_group_name_H-M   'P 1'
#
loop_
_entity.id
_entity.type
_entity.pdbx_description
1 polymer ?
#
loop_
_entity_poly.entity_id
_entity_poly.type
_entity_poly.pdbx_seq_one_letter_code
_entity_poly.pdbx_strand_id
1 'polypeptide(L)'
;QRSPARRAKSPARSPAKSPKSGGAKKLPPPEPLTWATGLRASFDRATNVLSTRSAFPPHSRAILSRPLSAYGLSPLAYTLVGVFTVIQNIYCPGALPFWPPRYAVPEAAFVVLQSSLSFMSDVVHIGHTSLWHPIDRNCALLLTAAQVLKFFVLMPRAAPLWACAAVWCGIVVGLACKIRATAASRAADFVGFARWHTLWHWCLPLTIGGYTAVAWQTFARSSVGLL
;
A
#
# COMPACT_ATOMS: atom_id res chain seq x y z
N GLN A 1 14.13 63.50 -5.58
CA GLN A 1 15.05 63.20 -6.69
C GLN A 1 15.12 61.67 -6.83
N ARG A 2 14.53 61.12 -7.92
CA ARG A 2 14.57 59.71 -8.25
C ARG A 2 15.63 59.48 -9.34
N SER A 3 16.64 58.64 -9.05
CA SER A 3 17.65 58.21 -10.00
C SER A 3 17.04 57.27 -11.01
N PRO A 4 17.43 57.36 -12.32
CA PRO A 4 16.93 56.47 -13.34
C PRO A 4 17.65 55.10 -13.31
N ALA A 5 16.88 54.04 -13.36
CA ALA A 5 17.36 52.64 -13.42
C ALA A 5 18.10 52.37 -14.74
N ARG A 6 19.33 51.89 -14.64
CA ARG A 6 20.18 51.44 -15.74
C ARG A 6 19.63 50.15 -16.32
N ARG A 7 19.13 50.19 -17.54
CA ARG A 7 18.67 49.03 -18.32
C ARG A 7 19.90 48.22 -18.78
N ALA A 8 20.09 47.05 -18.17
CA ALA A 8 21.12 46.10 -18.59
C ALA A 8 20.74 45.50 -19.97
N LYS A 9 21.62 45.62 -20.94
CA LYS A 9 21.50 44.98 -22.28
C LYS A 9 21.79 43.48 -22.09
N SER A 10 20.83 42.63 -22.47
CA SER A 10 21.02 41.18 -22.57
C SER A 10 22.03 40.83 -23.66
N PRO A 11 22.97 39.90 -23.44
CA PRO A 11 23.89 39.46 -24.45
C PRO A 11 23.17 38.64 -25.53
N ALA A 12 23.49 38.91 -26.79
CA ALA A 12 22.95 38.19 -27.95
C ALA A 12 23.32 36.70 -27.89
N ARG A 13 22.31 35.84 -27.93
CA ARG A 13 22.47 34.39 -28.04
C ARG A 13 23.04 34.03 -29.41
N SER A 14 24.22 33.43 -29.44
CA SER A 14 24.77 32.81 -30.65
C SER A 14 23.86 31.66 -31.13
N PRO A 15 23.67 31.49 -32.45
CA PRO A 15 22.84 30.42 -32.98
C PRO A 15 23.46 29.05 -32.66
N ALA A 16 22.70 28.19 -32.01
CA ALA A 16 23.09 26.81 -31.68
C ALA A 16 23.30 26.04 -33.00
N LYS A 17 24.47 25.44 -33.17
CA LYS A 17 24.78 24.53 -34.29
C LYS A 17 23.82 23.32 -34.20
N SER A 18 23.07 23.07 -35.28
CA SER A 18 22.22 21.89 -35.42
C SER A 18 23.00 20.59 -35.17
N PRO A 19 22.51 19.66 -34.37
CA PRO A 19 23.17 18.38 -34.18
C PRO A 19 23.19 17.63 -35.53
N LYS A 20 24.37 17.16 -35.94
CA LYS A 20 24.55 16.28 -37.10
C LYS A 20 23.69 15.05 -36.89
N SER A 21 22.84 14.72 -37.87
CA SER A 21 22.03 13.51 -37.89
C SER A 21 22.94 12.28 -37.77
N GLY A 22 23.12 11.75 -36.58
CA GLY A 22 23.80 10.49 -36.35
C GLY A 22 23.03 9.39 -37.06
N GLY A 23 23.69 8.66 -37.98
CA GLY A 23 23.09 7.59 -38.75
C GLY A 23 22.35 6.61 -37.82
N ALA A 24 21.08 6.38 -38.09
CA ALA A 24 20.25 5.45 -37.36
C ALA A 24 20.90 4.06 -37.45
N LYS A 25 21.48 3.58 -36.34
CA LYS A 25 21.92 2.17 -36.25
C LYS A 25 20.68 1.30 -36.49
N LYS A 26 20.69 0.53 -37.60
CA LYS A 26 19.67 -0.51 -37.85
C LYS A 26 19.60 -1.39 -36.62
N LEU A 27 18.45 -1.38 -35.95
CA LEU A 27 18.17 -2.33 -34.88
C LEU A 27 18.25 -3.75 -35.46
N PRO A 28 18.87 -4.68 -34.73
CA PRO A 28 18.85 -6.09 -35.15
C PRO A 28 17.40 -6.55 -35.33
N PRO A 29 17.13 -7.49 -36.26
CA PRO A 29 15.80 -8.05 -36.44
C PRO A 29 15.30 -8.61 -35.12
N PRO A 30 14.00 -8.48 -34.82
CA PRO A 30 13.44 -9.01 -33.59
C PRO A 30 13.67 -10.52 -33.53
N GLU A 31 14.18 -11.01 -32.40
CA GLU A 31 14.36 -12.44 -32.17
C GLU A 31 13.02 -13.17 -32.29
N PRO A 32 13.00 -14.38 -32.84
CA PRO A 32 11.77 -15.16 -32.99
C PRO A 32 11.14 -15.40 -31.62
N LEU A 33 9.83 -15.13 -31.51
CA LEU A 33 9.06 -15.26 -30.28
C LEU A 33 8.94 -16.73 -29.91
N THR A 34 9.83 -17.23 -29.04
CA THR A 34 9.70 -18.55 -28.46
C THR A 34 8.78 -18.49 -27.24
N TRP A 35 8.18 -19.61 -26.85
CA TRP A 35 7.37 -19.65 -25.62
C TRP A 35 8.15 -19.20 -24.39
N ALA A 36 9.45 -19.49 -24.32
CA ALA A 36 10.34 -19.06 -23.23
C ALA A 36 10.57 -17.55 -23.22
N THR A 37 10.77 -16.91 -24.39
CA THR A 37 10.89 -15.45 -24.52
C THR A 37 9.55 -14.76 -24.23
N GLY A 38 8.43 -15.38 -24.61
CA GLY A 38 7.08 -14.91 -24.29
C GLY A 38 6.79 -14.94 -22.79
N LEU A 39 7.13 -16.01 -22.09
CA LEU A 39 7.00 -16.13 -20.63
C LEU A 39 7.90 -15.14 -19.91
N ARG A 40 9.15 -14.99 -20.31
CA ARG A 40 10.08 -14.03 -19.75
C ARG A 40 9.59 -12.58 -19.94
N ALA A 41 9.14 -12.24 -21.14
CA ALA A 41 8.58 -10.91 -21.41
C ALA A 41 7.28 -10.66 -20.64
N SER A 42 6.47 -11.69 -20.38
CA SER A 42 5.27 -11.58 -19.54
C SER A 42 5.64 -11.44 -18.06
N PHE A 43 6.64 -12.18 -17.58
CA PHE A 43 7.16 -12.04 -16.22
C PHE A 43 7.82 -10.67 -16.01
N ASP A 44 8.66 -10.22 -16.95
CA ASP A 44 9.29 -8.90 -16.90
C ASP A 44 8.24 -7.78 -16.98
N ARG A 45 7.16 -7.97 -17.73
CA ARG A 45 6.04 -7.04 -17.79
C ARG A 45 5.25 -7.02 -16.48
N ALA A 46 4.96 -8.16 -15.91
CA ALA A 46 4.29 -8.28 -14.62
C ALA A 46 5.16 -7.70 -13.50
N THR A 47 6.45 -7.99 -13.46
CA THR A 47 7.39 -7.41 -12.48
C THR A 47 7.60 -5.92 -12.71
N ASN A 48 7.62 -5.43 -13.95
CA ASN A 48 7.70 -3.99 -14.24
C ASN A 48 6.40 -3.24 -13.91
N VAL A 49 5.24 -3.85 -14.14
CA VAL A 49 3.94 -3.28 -13.72
C VAL A 49 3.81 -3.33 -12.20
N LEU A 50 4.39 -4.34 -11.56
CA LEU A 50 4.36 -4.54 -10.12
C LEU A 50 5.53 -3.84 -9.41
N SER A 51 6.65 -3.55 -10.09
CA SER A 51 7.70 -2.73 -9.51
C SER A 51 7.23 -1.29 -9.41
N THR A 52 7.20 -0.74 -8.22
CA THR A 52 7.16 0.70 -8.03
C THR A 52 8.50 1.27 -8.48
N ARG A 53 8.73 1.40 -9.79
CA ARG A 53 9.74 2.32 -10.26
C ARG A 53 9.30 3.69 -9.78
N SER A 54 9.85 4.13 -8.65
CA SER A 54 9.54 5.46 -8.19
C SER A 54 10.15 6.43 -9.18
N ALA A 55 9.32 7.21 -9.82
CA ALA A 55 9.72 8.38 -10.58
C ALA A 55 10.40 9.44 -9.67
N PHE A 56 10.50 9.17 -8.38
CA PHE A 56 11.04 10.08 -7.39
C PHE A 56 12.56 10.22 -7.51
N PRO A 57 13.09 11.45 -7.38
CA PRO A 57 14.53 11.69 -7.35
C PRO A 57 15.21 11.01 -6.14
N PRO A 58 16.53 10.75 -6.19
CA PRO A 58 17.25 10.02 -5.15
C PRO A 58 17.08 10.57 -3.73
N HIS A 59 17.07 11.91 -3.56
CA HIS A 59 16.89 12.53 -2.24
C HIS A 59 15.49 12.25 -1.65
N SER A 60 14.45 12.21 -2.46
CA SER A 60 13.09 11.88 -2.02
C SER A 60 12.98 10.42 -1.59
N ARG A 61 13.65 9.52 -2.34
CA ARG A 61 13.76 8.11 -1.95
C ARG A 61 14.46 7.95 -0.61
N ALA A 62 15.56 8.66 -0.39
CA ALA A 62 16.29 8.64 0.87
C ALA A 62 15.44 9.12 2.07
N ILE A 63 14.46 10.02 1.85
CA ILE A 63 13.51 10.43 2.90
C ILE A 63 12.48 9.33 3.15
N LEU A 64 11.90 8.74 2.10
CA LEU A 64 10.92 7.66 2.23
C LEU A 64 11.50 6.40 2.88
N SER A 65 12.76 6.07 2.59
CA SER A 65 13.46 4.92 3.17
C SER A 65 13.83 5.08 4.65
N ARG A 66 13.51 6.22 5.29
CA ARG A 66 13.76 6.39 6.74
C ARG A 66 12.75 5.56 7.55
N PRO A 67 13.20 4.54 8.29
CA PRO A 67 12.29 3.63 8.98
C PRO A 67 11.47 4.31 10.09
N LEU A 68 12.00 5.35 10.72
CA LEU A 68 11.34 6.10 11.80
C LEU A 68 10.49 7.27 11.31
N SER A 69 10.28 7.44 10.01
CA SER A 69 9.33 8.41 9.47
C SER A 69 7.89 7.93 9.63
N ALA A 70 6.92 8.85 9.58
CA ALA A 70 5.49 8.47 9.57
C ALA A 70 5.15 7.49 8.45
N TYR A 71 5.80 7.64 7.30
CA TYR A 71 5.68 6.71 6.19
C TYR A 71 6.30 5.34 6.52
N GLY A 72 7.54 5.32 7.03
CA GLY A 72 8.26 4.10 7.39
C GLY A 72 7.59 3.30 8.51
N LEU A 73 6.93 3.99 9.45
CA LEU A 73 6.20 3.36 10.55
C LEU A 73 4.80 2.89 10.15
N SER A 74 4.25 3.36 9.04
CA SER A 74 2.87 3.06 8.64
C SER A 74 2.58 1.55 8.44
N PRO A 75 3.50 0.70 7.96
CA PRO A 75 3.26 -0.75 7.89
C PRO A 75 3.01 -1.40 9.26
N LEU A 76 3.50 -0.81 10.36
CA LEU A 76 3.27 -1.33 11.72
C LEU A 76 1.79 -1.32 12.14
N ALA A 77 0.94 -0.55 11.44
CA ALA A 77 -0.50 -0.58 11.67
C ALA A 77 -1.08 -2.02 11.53
N TYR A 78 -0.56 -2.82 10.61
CA TYR A 78 -0.94 -4.23 10.47
C TYR A 78 -0.48 -5.06 11.67
N THR A 79 0.75 -4.85 12.17
CA THR A 79 1.23 -5.53 13.38
C THR A 79 0.35 -5.24 14.58
N LEU A 80 -0.07 -3.99 14.77
CA LEU A 80 -0.97 -3.61 15.87
C LEU A 80 -2.30 -4.36 15.80
N VAL A 81 -2.88 -4.51 14.61
CA VAL A 81 -4.11 -5.30 14.42
C VAL A 81 -3.88 -6.78 14.69
N GLY A 82 -2.75 -7.33 14.24
CA GLY A 82 -2.40 -8.73 14.53
C GLY A 82 -2.29 -8.99 16.03
N VAL A 83 -1.56 -8.14 16.75
CA VAL A 83 -1.43 -8.22 18.22
C VAL A 83 -2.79 -8.08 18.90
N PHE A 84 -3.61 -7.13 18.49
CA PHE A 84 -4.96 -6.92 18.99
C PHE A 84 -5.84 -8.17 18.80
N THR A 85 -5.77 -8.80 17.63
CA THR A 85 -6.50 -10.05 17.34
C THR A 85 -6.11 -11.19 18.29
N VAL A 86 -4.80 -11.34 18.59
CA VAL A 86 -4.32 -12.34 19.56
C VAL A 86 -4.81 -12.03 20.96
N ILE A 87 -4.69 -10.77 21.40
CA ILE A 87 -5.15 -10.33 22.73
C ILE A 87 -6.64 -10.61 22.91
N GLN A 88 -7.46 -10.22 21.93
CA GLN A 88 -8.90 -10.51 21.98
C GLN A 88 -9.19 -12.01 22.13
N ASN A 89 -8.47 -12.83 21.38
CA ASN A 89 -8.69 -14.27 21.42
C ASN A 89 -8.25 -14.92 22.74
N ILE A 90 -7.21 -14.37 23.39
CA ILE A 90 -6.76 -14.85 24.73
C ILE A 90 -7.77 -14.49 25.81
N TYR A 91 -8.23 -13.25 25.83
CA TYR A 91 -9.12 -12.77 26.90
C TYR A 91 -10.58 -13.14 26.71
N CYS A 92 -10.99 -13.43 25.48
CA CYS A 92 -12.37 -13.76 25.15
C CYS A 92 -12.45 -14.91 24.13
N PRO A 93 -11.97 -16.11 24.50
CA PRO A 93 -12.04 -17.27 23.64
C PRO A 93 -13.52 -17.61 23.35
N GLY A 94 -13.84 -17.77 22.07
CA GLY A 94 -15.21 -18.08 21.64
C GLY A 94 -16.16 -16.88 21.51
N ALA A 95 -15.69 -15.66 21.76
CA ALA A 95 -16.48 -14.44 21.55
C ALA A 95 -16.93 -14.24 20.09
N LEU A 96 -16.30 -14.90 19.13
CA LEU A 96 -16.70 -14.93 17.72
C LEU A 96 -17.02 -16.38 17.31
N PRO A 97 -18.23 -16.89 17.56
CA PRO A 97 -18.56 -18.31 17.35
C PRO A 97 -18.41 -18.76 15.89
N PHE A 98 -18.49 -17.83 14.93
CA PHE A 98 -18.31 -18.11 13.51
C PHE A 98 -16.84 -17.96 13.04
N TRP A 99 -15.94 -17.51 13.93
CA TRP A 99 -14.51 -17.40 13.67
C TRP A 99 -13.75 -18.06 14.83
N PRO A 100 -13.59 -19.38 14.82
CA PRO A 100 -13.02 -20.13 15.92
C PRO A 100 -11.63 -19.64 16.32
N PRO A 101 -11.26 -19.74 17.60
CA PRO A 101 -9.94 -19.38 18.13
C PRO A 101 -8.75 -19.96 17.34
N ARG A 102 -8.92 -21.18 16.81
CA ARG A 102 -7.90 -21.86 15.99
C ARG A 102 -7.47 -21.06 14.74
N TYR A 103 -8.29 -20.14 14.26
CA TYR A 103 -7.93 -19.28 13.11
C TYR A 103 -7.31 -17.93 13.52
N ALA A 104 -7.46 -17.52 14.77
CA ALA A 104 -6.97 -16.23 15.25
C ALA A 104 -5.43 -16.12 15.21
N VAL A 105 -4.73 -17.18 15.61
CA VAL A 105 -3.26 -17.19 15.60
C VAL A 105 -2.70 -17.18 14.17
N PRO A 106 -3.14 -18.06 13.24
CA PRO A 106 -2.73 -17.98 11.84
C PRO A 106 -3.07 -16.64 11.18
N GLU A 107 -4.26 -16.09 11.47
CA GLU A 107 -4.65 -14.77 10.95
C GLU A 107 -3.71 -13.67 11.45
N ALA A 108 -3.45 -13.62 12.75
CA ALA A 108 -2.55 -12.65 13.34
C ALA A 108 -1.12 -12.79 12.78
N ALA A 109 -0.63 -14.01 12.62
CA ALA A 109 0.67 -14.27 12.01
C ALA A 109 0.73 -13.77 10.57
N PHE A 110 -0.34 -13.98 9.79
CA PHE A 110 -0.42 -13.49 8.40
C PHE A 110 -0.48 -11.95 8.33
N VAL A 111 -1.20 -11.31 9.25
CA VAL A 111 -1.26 -9.84 9.36
C VAL A 111 0.12 -9.26 9.73
N VAL A 112 0.85 -9.88 10.66
CA VAL A 112 2.21 -9.46 11.03
C VAL A 112 3.19 -9.71 9.88
N LEU A 113 3.06 -10.84 9.18
CA LEU A 113 3.84 -11.10 7.97
C LEU A 113 3.60 -10.01 6.92
N GLN A 114 2.34 -9.62 6.67
CA GLN A 114 2.01 -8.53 5.75
C GLN A 114 2.68 -7.21 6.16
N SER A 115 2.73 -6.89 7.45
CA SER A 115 3.46 -5.71 7.96
C SER A 115 4.93 -5.75 7.55
N SER A 116 5.59 -6.89 7.74
CA SER A 116 7.00 -7.08 7.41
C SER A 116 7.25 -6.98 5.90
N LEU A 117 6.38 -7.58 5.11
CA LEU A 117 6.46 -7.53 3.63
C LEU A 117 6.26 -6.11 3.11
N SER A 118 5.28 -5.38 3.64
CA SER A 118 5.06 -3.97 3.28
C SER A 118 6.25 -3.10 3.70
N PHE A 119 6.84 -3.33 4.88
CA PHE A 119 8.04 -2.62 5.29
C PHE A 119 9.22 -2.88 4.34
N MET A 120 9.47 -4.13 3.98
CA MET A 120 10.52 -4.49 3.02
C MET A 120 10.27 -3.88 1.64
N SER A 121 9.04 -3.95 1.14
CA SER A 121 8.65 -3.42 -0.17
C SER A 121 8.73 -1.89 -0.23
N ASP A 122 8.08 -1.23 0.72
CA ASP A 122 7.78 0.19 0.62
C ASP A 122 8.82 1.08 1.30
N VAL A 123 9.63 0.53 2.21
CA VAL A 123 10.66 1.29 2.94
C VAL A 123 12.05 0.87 2.50
N VAL A 124 12.39 -0.41 2.64
CA VAL A 124 13.76 -0.89 2.38
C VAL A 124 14.08 -0.88 0.88
N HIS A 125 13.17 -1.38 0.07
CA HIS A 125 13.35 -1.53 -1.39
C HIS A 125 12.63 -0.47 -2.23
N ILE A 126 12.23 0.64 -1.62
CA ILE A 126 11.53 1.70 -2.35
C ILE A 126 12.36 2.21 -3.54
N GLY A 127 11.75 2.22 -4.72
CA GLY A 127 12.39 2.67 -5.95
C GLY A 127 13.40 1.71 -6.56
N HIS A 128 13.57 0.53 -5.98
CA HIS A 128 14.39 -0.54 -6.54
C HIS A 128 13.50 -1.65 -7.13
N THR A 129 13.97 -2.31 -8.18
CA THR A 129 13.32 -3.52 -8.68
C THR A 129 13.60 -4.65 -7.68
N SER A 130 12.56 -5.21 -7.07
CA SER A 130 12.71 -6.21 -6.02
C SER A 130 11.54 -7.19 -6.03
N LEU A 131 11.78 -8.44 -5.66
CA LEU A 131 10.74 -9.47 -5.46
C LEU A 131 9.82 -9.15 -4.27
N TRP A 132 10.25 -8.28 -3.35
CA TRP A 132 9.42 -7.87 -2.21
C TRP A 132 8.12 -7.18 -2.66
N HIS A 133 8.16 -6.39 -3.74
CA HIS A 133 6.97 -5.70 -4.25
C HIS A 133 5.85 -6.64 -4.71
N PRO A 134 6.08 -7.65 -5.60
CA PRO A 134 5.01 -8.57 -5.97
C PRO A 134 4.58 -9.48 -4.81
N ILE A 135 5.50 -9.88 -3.93
CA ILE A 135 5.16 -10.69 -2.75
C ILE A 135 4.24 -9.90 -1.82
N ASP A 136 4.61 -8.68 -1.44
CA ASP A 136 3.79 -7.79 -0.61
C ASP A 136 2.39 -7.60 -1.19
N ARG A 137 2.28 -7.30 -2.48
CA ARG A 137 0.99 -7.05 -3.14
C ARG A 137 0.09 -8.27 -3.19
N ASN A 138 0.65 -9.44 -3.48
CA ASN A 138 -0.12 -10.69 -3.50
C ASN A 138 -0.58 -11.06 -2.10
N CYS A 139 0.28 -10.93 -1.09
CA CYS A 139 -0.11 -11.16 0.30
C CYS A 139 -1.16 -10.15 0.76
N ALA A 140 -1.02 -8.86 0.42
CA ALA A 140 -2.03 -7.84 0.72
C ALA A 140 -3.38 -8.14 0.06
N LEU A 141 -3.38 -8.64 -1.19
CA LEU A 141 -4.60 -9.03 -1.88
C LEU A 141 -5.28 -10.21 -1.19
N LEU A 142 -4.53 -11.26 -0.85
CA LEU A 142 -5.03 -12.42 -0.13
C LEU A 142 -5.57 -12.04 1.24
N LEU A 143 -4.84 -11.22 1.99
CA LEU A 143 -5.28 -10.72 3.29
C LEU A 143 -6.57 -9.90 3.16
N THR A 144 -6.65 -9.01 2.18
CA THR A 144 -7.85 -8.21 1.93
C THR A 144 -9.04 -9.10 1.59
N ALA A 145 -8.87 -10.07 0.70
CA ALA A 145 -9.93 -11.02 0.36
C ALA A 145 -10.41 -11.83 1.58
N ALA A 146 -9.49 -12.32 2.41
CA ALA A 146 -9.81 -13.03 3.64
C ALA A 146 -10.58 -12.14 4.63
N GLN A 147 -10.17 -10.87 4.79
CA GLN A 147 -10.86 -9.94 5.69
C GLN A 147 -12.24 -9.54 5.16
N VAL A 148 -12.40 -9.36 3.86
CA VAL A 148 -13.71 -9.10 3.24
C VAL A 148 -14.64 -10.30 3.44
N LEU A 149 -14.15 -11.53 3.22
CA LEU A 149 -14.93 -12.74 3.47
C LEU A 149 -15.34 -12.85 4.94
N LYS A 150 -14.39 -12.64 5.85
CA LYS A 150 -14.64 -12.62 7.30
C LYS A 150 -15.71 -11.58 7.65
N PHE A 151 -15.62 -10.38 7.08
CA PHE A 151 -16.61 -9.34 7.26
C PHE A 151 -18.00 -9.79 6.82
N PHE A 152 -18.16 -10.36 5.63
CA PHE A 152 -19.46 -10.84 5.14
C PHE A 152 -20.04 -12.01 5.97
N VAL A 153 -19.20 -12.85 6.50
CA VAL A 153 -19.65 -13.99 7.32
C VAL A 153 -20.07 -13.55 8.73
N LEU A 154 -19.31 -12.63 9.33
CA LEU A 154 -19.48 -12.26 10.75
C LEU A 154 -20.45 -11.09 10.95
N MET A 155 -20.31 -10.03 10.15
CA MET A 155 -20.97 -8.76 10.42
C MET A 155 -22.50 -8.80 10.37
N PRO A 156 -23.15 -9.47 9.42
CA PRO A 156 -24.62 -9.49 9.36
C PRO A 156 -25.29 -10.09 10.59
N ARG A 157 -24.52 -10.87 11.39
CA ARG A 157 -25.03 -11.61 12.53
C ARG A 157 -24.66 -11.01 13.88
N ALA A 158 -23.63 -10.15 13.90
CA ALA A 158 -23.00 -9.74 15.13
C ALA A 158 -22.93 -8.23 15.34
N ALA A 159 -23.13 -7.43 14.31
CA ALA A 159 -22.88 -6.01 14.41
C ALA A 159 -24.10 -5.17 14.00
N PRO A 160 -24.33 -4.02 14.65
CA PRO A 160 -25.35 -3.10 14.26
C PRO A 160 -25.08 -2.51 12.86
N LEU A 161 -26.13 -2.10 12.17
CA LEU A 161 -26.07 -1.59 10.79
C LEU A 161 -25.06 -0.44 10.62
N TRP A 162 -24.98 0.46 11.62
CA TRP A 162 -24.03 1.56 11.58
C TRP A 162 -22.55 1.09 11.53
N ALA A 163 -22.23 -0.03 12.22
CA ALA A 163 -20.88 -0.60 12.19
C ALA A 163 -20.57 -1.20 10.82
N CYS A 164 -21.54 -1.84 10.18
CA CYS A 164 -21.40 -2.34 8.82
C CYS A 164 -21.17 -1.16 7.84
N ALA A 165 -21.92 -0.08 7.97
CA ALA A 165 -21.73 1.12 7.17
C ALA A 165 -20.35 1.76 7.39
N ALA A 166 -19.88 1.83 8.64
CA ALA A 166 -18.56 2.35 8.97
C ALA A 166 -17.43 1.54 8.32
N VAL A 167 -17.55 0.19 8.29
CA VAL A 167 -16.57 -0.68 7.60
C VAL A 167 -16.56 -0.41 6.10
N TRP A 168 -17.71 -0.33 5.47
CA TRP A 168 -17.78 0.01 4.04
C TRP A 168 -17.17 1.37 3.74
N CYS A 169 -17.47 2.39 4.55
CA CYS A 169 -16.82 3.70 4.45
C CYS A 169 -15.30 3.58 4.59
N GLY A 170 -14.81 2.83 5.57
CA GLY A 170 -13.37 2.61 5.78
C GLY A 170 -12.70 1.94 4.57
N ILE A 171 -13.33 0.93 3.98
CA ILE A 171 -12.85 0.26 2.76
C ILE A 171 -12.79 1.25 1.59
N VAL A 172 -13.86 2.01 1.35
CA VAL A 172 -13.92 2.99 0.25
C VAL A 172 -12.88 4.08 0.43
N VAL A 173 -12.73 4.63 1.63
CA VAL A 173 -11.70 5.63 1.95
C VAL A 173 -10.29 5.05 1.75
N GLY A 174 -10.03 3.84 2.22
CA GLY A 174 -8.77 3.16 2.02
C GLY A 174 -8.44 3.00 0.53
N LEU A 175 -9.38 2.50 -0.27
CA LEU A 175 -9.21 2.36 -1.72
C LEU A 175 -8.97 3.72 -2.40
N ALA A 176 -9.68 4.76 -2.01
CA ALA A 176 -9.46 6.12 -2.52
C ALA A 176 -8.05 6.63 -2.20
N CYS A 177 -7.55 6.38 -0.98
CA CYS A 177 -6.16 6.68 -0.60
C CYS A 177 -5.15 5.92 -1.49
N LYS A 178 -5.39 4.63 -1.77
CA LYS A 178 -4.53 3.82 -2.65
C LYS A 178 -4.51 4.35 -4.08
N ILE A 179 -5.67 4.70 -4.63
CA ILE A 179 -5.78 5.28 -5.98
C ILE A 179 -5.03 6.61 -6.04
N ARG A 180 -5.20 7.49 -5.05
CA ARG A 180 -4.50 8.78 -4.97
C ARG A 180 -3.00 8.62 -4.80
N ALA A 181 -2.52 7.67 -3.98
CA ALA A 181 -1.11 7.35 -3.85
C ALA A 181 -0.53 6.89 -5.20
N THR A 182 -1.24 6.03 -5.92
CA THR A 182 -0.82 5.57 -7.25
C THR A 182 -0.76 6.71 -8.27
N ALA A 183 -1.74 7.61 -8.26
CA ALA A 183 -1.75 8.80 -9.13
C ALA A 183 -0.59 9.74 -8.80
N ALA A 184 -0.34 10.02 -7.51
CA ALA A 184 0.78 10.83 -7.06
C ALA A 184 2.14 10.23 -7.46
N SER A 185 2.29 8.91 -7.34
CA SER A 185 3.49 8.20 -7.80
C SER A 185 3.73 8.38 -9.30
N ARG A 186 2.68 8.27 -10.12
CA ARG A 186 2.77 8.49 -11.59
C ARG A 186 3.10 9.92 -11.95
N ALA A 187 2.62 10.88 -11.17
CA ALA A 187 2.88 12.31 -11.34
C ALA A 187 4.23 12.76 -10.75
N ALA A 188 5.02 11.85 -10.16
CA ALA A 188 6.23 12.14 -9.39
C ALA A 188 6.01 13.14 -8.24
N ASP A 189 4.78 13.20 -7.72
CA ASP A 189 4.44 13.97 -6.51
C ASP A 189 4.82 13.16 -5.27
N PHE A 190 6.01 13.44 -4.75
CA PHE A 190 6.56 12.77 -3.57
C PHE A 190 5.71 12.99 -2.31
N VAL A 191 5.28 14.21 -2.07
CA VAL A 191 4.54 14.56 -0.83
C VAL A 191 3.16 13.95 -0.85
N GLY A 192 2.47 14.07 -1.97
CA GLY A 192 1.17 13.45 -2.18
C GLY A 192 1.24 11.93 -2.05
N PHE A 193 2.25 11.29 -2.65
CA PHE A 193 2.47 9.85 -2.50
C PHE A 193 2.65 9.45 -1.04
N ALA A 194 3.61 10.06 -0.33
CA ALA A 194 3.91 9.73 1.06
C ALA A 194 2.65 9.86 1.94
N ARG A 195 1.90 10.98 1.78
CA ARG A 195 0.67 11.23 2.52
C ARG A 195 -0.40 10.16 2.26
N TRP A 196 -0.76 9.95 1.00
CA TRP A 196 -1.85 9.04 0.64
C TRP A 196 -1.51 7.59 0.91
N HIS A 197 -0.24 7.19 0.74
CA HIS A 197 0.21 5.83 1.01
C HIS A 197 0.22 5.53 2.52
N THR A 198 0.68 6.48 3.34
CA THR A 198 0.57 6.39 4.81
C THR A 198 -0.88 6.24 5.26
N LEU A 199 -1.79 7.06 4.74
CA LEU A 199 -3.22 6.94 5.05
C LEU A 199 -3.80 5.59 4.64
N TRP A 200 -3.41 5.08 3.47
CA TRP A 200 -3.81 3.73 3.04
C TRP A 200 -3.42 2.65 4.06
N HIS A 201 -2.18 2.70 4.56
CA HIS A 201 -1.69 1.74 5.56
C HIS A 201 -2.42 1.82 6.90
N TRP A 202 -3.02 2.95 7.25
CA TRP A 202 -3.81 3.11 8.47
C TRP A 202 -5.29 2.78 8.27
N CYS A 203 -5.88 3.16 7.14
CA CYS A 203 -7.32 3.02 6.91
C CYS A 203 -7.80 1.56 7.03
N LEU A 204 -7.17 0.62 6.34
CA LEU A 204 -7.61 -0.79 6.37
C LEU A 204 -7.38 -1.44 7.74
N PRO A 205 -6.20 -1.37 8.39
CA PRO A 205 -6.00 -1.91 9.71
C PRO A 205 -6.98 -1.34 10.75
N LEU A 206 -7.20 -0.02 10.77
CA LEU A 206 -8.16 0.60 11.69
C LEU A 206 -9.59 0.13 11.43
N THR A 207 -9.97 -0.04 10.17
CA THR A 207 -11.28 -0.57 9.79
C THR A 207 -11.44 -2.01 10.29
N ILE A 208 -10.45 -2.88 10.08
CA ILE A 208 -10.44 -4.27 10.52
C ILE A 208 -10.47 -4.35 12.05
N GLY A 209 -9.59 -3.64 12.73
CA GLY A 209 -9.53 -3.60 14.18
C GLY A 209 -10.83 -3.08 14.79
N GLY A 210 -11.38 -2.01 14.23
CA GLY A 210 -12.63 -1.40 14.68
C GLY A 210 -13.82 -2.35 14.57
N TYR A 211 -14.03 -2.98 13.42
CA TYR A 211 -15.16 -3.92 13.30
C TYR A 211 -15.00 -5.15 14.17
N THR A 212 -13.78 -5.66 14.32
CA THR A 212 -13.52 -6.80 15.18
C THR A 212 -13.83 -6.46 16.65
N ALA A 213 -13.47 -5.25 17.10
CA ALA A 213 -13.81 -4.78 18.44
C ALA A 213 -15.32 -4.65 18.65
N VAL A 214 -16.06 -4.09 17.68
CA VAL A 214 -17.52 -3.96 17.77
C VAL A 214 -18.20 -5.32 17.76
N ALA A 215 -17.79 -6.23 16.89
CA ALA A 215 -18.32 -7.59 16.84
C ALA A 215 -18.12 -8.29 18.18
N TRP A 216 -16.92 -8.20 18.74
CA TRP A 216 -16.61 -8.76 20.05
C TRP A 216 -17.49 -8.21 21.17
N GLN A 217 -17.63 -6.88 21.26
CA GLN A 217 -18.49 -6.26 22.29
C GLN A 217 -19.95 -6.70 22.18
N THR A 218 -20.45 -6.87 20.97
CA THR A 218 -21.82 -7.30 20.71
C THR A 218 -22.03 -8.73 21.20
N PHE A 219 -21.11 -9.63 20.92
CA PHE A 219 -21.18 -11.02 21.40
C PHE A 219 -21.01 -11.13 22.91
N ALA A 220 -20.05 -10.41 23.51
CA ALA A 220 -19.84 -10.42 24.94
C ALA A 220 -21.10 -9.98 25.71
N ARG A 221 -21.79 -8.95 25.24
CA ARG A 221 -23.05 -8.49 25.84
C ARG A 221 -24.18 -9.52 25.72
N SER A 222 -24.28 -10.20 24.57
CA SER A 222 -25.28 -11.25 24.37
C SER A 222 -25.05 -12.43 25.27
N SER A 223 -23.81 -12.79 25.55
CA SER A 223 -23.45 -13.91 26.44
C SER A 223 -23.72 -13.64 27.92
N VAL A 224 -23.57 -12.37 28.33
CA VAL A 224 -23.86 -11.95 29.73
C VAL A 224 -25.36 -11.77 29.98
N GLY A 225 -26.14 -11.41 28.96
CA GLY A 225 -27.59 -11.27 29.07
C GLY A 225 -28.39 -12.58 29.06
N LEU A 226 -27.70 -13.69 28.86
CA LEU A 226 -28.29 -15.05 28.95
C LEU A 226 -28.05 -15.74 30.31
N LEU A 227 -27.38 -15.08 31.26
CA LEU A 227 -27.23 -15.45 32.63
C LEU A 227 -28.12 -14.58 33.53
#